data_77f853e559b76f0f19004d44dd65a857
#
_entry.id   77f853e559b76f0f19004d44dd65a857
#
_cell.length_a   1.000
_cell.length_b   1.000
_cell.length_c   1.000
_cell.angle_alpha   90.00
_cell.angle_beta   90.00
_cell.angle_gamma   90.00
#
_symmetry.space_group_name_H-M   'P 1'
#
loop_
_entity.id
_entity.type
_entity.pdbx_description
1 polymer ?
#
loop_
_entity_poly.entity_id
_entity_poly.type
_entity_poly.pdbx_seq_one_letter_code
_entity_poly.pdbx_strand_id
1 'polypeptide(L)'
;NVIAVSPADPNKVYMGGVNFYTWSDQAGWKLADAGLGAGEQNPNYIHPDKHAITICNEDPNLMYVGCDGGVYKSVSAISKFPYPEFSVKNRGYNVTQNYSVAAAISGEVMGGAQDNGTNYINFLGNTTKAAKMVVGGDGIYADISHIDPRIFFGGIYFGEVLRSGNSASSFDNFYDIKIDPQGYTQ
;
A
#
# COMPACT_ATOMS: atom_id res chain seq x y z
N ASN A 1 14.17 -6.68 4.01
CA ASN A 1 14.30 -6.67 5.47
C ASN A 1 15.28 -5.57 5.88
N VAL A 2 14.99 -4.87 6.97
CA VAL A 2 15.80 -3.78 7.52
C VAL A 2 15.93 -3.95 9.03
N ILE A 3 17.07 -3.54 9.58
CA ILE A 3 17.33 -3.53 11.03
C ILE A 3 17.94 -2.19 11.41
N ALA A 4 17.55 -1.67 12.58
CA ALA A 4 18.13 -0.48 13.18
C ALA A 4 18.26 -0.66 14.69
N VAL A 5 19.35 -0.12 15.24
CA VAL A 5 19.59 -0.09 16.68
C VAL A 5 19.35 1.32 17.18
N SER A 6 18.73 1.45 18.34
CA SER A 6 18.53 2.77 18.96
C SER A 6 19.87 3.45 19.27
N PRO A 7 20.08 4.71 18.87
CA PRO A 7 21.31 5.42 19.24
C PRO A 7 21.40 5.75 20.73
N ALA A 8 20.29 5.70 21.47
CA ALA A 8 20.27 5.96 22.90
C ALA A 8 20.44 4.70 23.77
N ASP A 9 20.18 3.51 23.21
CA ASP A 9 20.21 2.27 23.96
C ASP A 9 20.44 1.08 23.02
N PRO A 10 21.64 0.47 23.00
CA PRO A 10 21.98 -0.62 22.11
C PRO A 10 21.16 -1.90 22.35
N ASN A 11 20.45 -1.98 23.49
CA ASN A 11 19.54 -3.08 23.79
C ASN A 11 18.13 -2.88 23.20
N LYS A 12 17.90 -1.82 22.43
CA LYS A 12 16.65 -1.58 21.73
C LYS A 12 16.88 -1.65 20.22
N VAL A 13 16.34 -2.71 19.65
CA VAL A 13 16.47 -3.01 18.21
C VAL A 13 15.10 -2.97 17.55
N TYR A 14 15.07 -2.46 16.34
CA TYR A 14 13.90 -2.39 15.46
C TYR A 14 14.19 -3.18 14.20
N MET A 15 13.25 -4.02 13.77
CA MET A 15 13.39 -4.84 12.57
C MET A 15 12.13 -4.73 11.73
N GLY A 16 12.31 -4.43 10.45
CA GLY A 16 11.26 -4.36 9.43
C GLY A 16 11.42 -5.44 8.39
N GLY A 17 10.33 -6.04 8.03
CA GLY A 17 10.10 -6.94 6.91
C GLY A 17 8.64 -6.78 6.52
N VAL A 18 7.91 -7.87 6.26
CA VAL A 18 6.44 -7.80 6.14
C VAL A 18 5.84 -7.15 7.38
N ASN A 19 6.27 -7.59 8.55
CA ASN A 19 5.87 -7.01 9.83
C ASN A 19 6.99 -6.16 10.46
N PHE A 20 6.63 -5.37 11.47
CA PHE A 20 7.56 -4.57 12.25
C PHE A 20 7.73 -5.15 13.65
N TYR A 21 8.95 -5.41 14.02
CA TYR A 21 9.31 -6.00 15.30
C TYR A 21 10.24 -5.09 16.10
N THR A 22 10.15 -5.21 17.41
CA THR A 22 11.12 -4.63 18.34
C THR A 22 11.75 -5.76 19.18
N TRP A 23 12.95 -5.51 19.65
CA TRP A 23 13.67 -6.44 20.54
C TRP A 23 14.41 -5.69 21.64
N SER A 24 14.44 -6.30 22.82
CA SER A 24 15.34 -5.92 23.90
C SER A 24 15.72 -7.15 24.73
N ASP A 25 16.84 -7.07 25.47
CA ASP A 25 17.27 -8.13 26.38
C ASP A 25 16.16 -8.56 27.36
N GLN A 26 15.40 -7.59 27.85
CA GLN A 26 14.36 -7.84 28.86
C GLN A 26 13.07 -8.41 28.26
N ALA A 27 12.68 -7.99 27.06
CA ALA A 27 11.38 -8.31 26.47
C ALA A 27 11.46 -9.39 25.38
N GLY A 28 12.64 -9.67 24.83
CA GLY A 28 12.79 -10.47 23.61
C GLY A 28 12.12 -9.80 22.40
N TRP A 29 11.86 -10.56 21.35
CA TRP A 29 11.14 -10.08 20.16
C TRP A 29 9.67 -9.82 20.46
N LYS A 30 9.17 -8.66 20.00
CA LYS A 30 7.76 -8.28 20.03
C LYS A 30 7.31 -7.88 18.64
N LEU A 31 6.17 -8.39 18.22
CA LEU A 31 5.43 -7.86 17.04
C LEU A 31 4.89 -6.49 17.44
N ALA A 32 5.37 -5.44 16.81
CA ALA A 32 5.13 -4.06 17.24
C ALA A 32 4.25 -3.27 16.27
N ASP A 33 3.87 -3.84 15.14
CA ASP A 33 2.82 -3.28 14.28
C ASP A 33 1.45 -3.93 14.56
N ALA A 34 0.41 -3.21 14.18
CA ALA A 34 -0.96 -3.65 14.39
C ALA A 34 -1.48 -4.61 13.30
N GLY A 35 -0.66 -4.91 12.26
CA GLY A 35 -1.03 -5.74 11.12
C GLY A 35 -2.03 -5.08 10.16
N LEU A 36 -2.18 -5.67 8.97
CA LEU A 36 -3.01 -5.16 7.86
C LEU A 36 -4.47 -4.88 8.23
N GLY A 37 -5.07 -5.71 9.09
CA GLY A 37 -6.48 -5.57 9.45
C GLY A 37 -6.81 -4.38 10.34
N ALA A 38 -5.81 -3.72 10.94
CA ALA A 38 -6.03 -2.64 11.88
C ALA A 38 -6.26 -1.27 11.20
N GLY A 39 -5.71 -1.08 10.00
CA GLY A 39 -5.79 0.18 9.24
C GLY A 39 -5.11 1.37 9.92
N GLU A 40 -5.06 2.50 9.23
CA GLU A 40 -4.35 3.73 9.64
C GLU A 40 -4.90 4.40 10.90
N GLN A 41 -6.08 4.02 11.36
CA GLN A 41 -6.67 4.53 12.61
C GLN A 41 -6.01 3.94 13.86
N ASN A 42 -5.32 2.81 13.73
CA ASN A 42 -4.57 2.22 14.83
C ASN A 42 -3.20 2.93 14.94
N PRO A 43 -2.84 3.46 16.12
CA PRO A 43 -1.60 4.20 16.30
C PRO A 43 -0.32 3.36 16.06
N ASN A 44 -0.40 2.04 16.16
CA ASN A 44 0.73 1.15 15.89
C ASN A 44 0.74 0.62 14.43
N TYR A 45 -0.17 1.11 13.57
CA TYR A 45 -0.22 0.65 12.19
C TYR A 45 0.94 1.23 11.35
N ILE A 46 1.60 0.34 10.63
CA ILE A 46 2.49 0.63 9.50
C ILE A 46 2.12 -0.33 8.38
N HIS A 47 2.02 0.18 7.16
CA HIS A 47 1.84 -0.68 5.98
C HIS A 47 2.94 -1.76 5.92
N PRO A 48 2.65 -2.98 5.47
CA PRO A 48 3.63 -4.05 5.29
C PRO A 48 4.87 -3.67 4.46
N ASP A 49 5.81 -4.61 4.37
CA ASP A 49 6.99 -4.56 3.51
C ASP A 49 7.89 -3.34 3.77
N LYS A 50 8.46 -3.32 5.00
CA LYS A 50 9.37 -2.26 5.46
C LYS A 50 10.76 -2.42 4.82
N HIS A 51 11.24 -1.34 4.20
CA HIS A 51 12.50 -1.28 3.45
C HIS A 51 13.57 -0.41 4.11
N ALA A 52 13.15 0.57 4.91
CA ALA A 52 14.06 1.51 5.56
C ALA A 52 13.58 1.86 6.97
N ILE A 53 14.53 1.98 7.92
CA ILE A 53 14.32 2.53 9.26
C ILE A 53 15.44 3.52 9.52
N THR A 54 15.08 4.76 9.89
CA THR A 54 16.03 5.81 10.30
C THR A 54 15.62 6.37 11.64
N ILE A 55 16.54 6.43 12.60
CA ILE A 55 16.34 7.00 13.93
C ILE A 55 17.23 8.23 14.07
N CYS A 56 16.67 9.33 14.56
CA CYS A 56 17.43 10.56 14.78
C CYS A 56 18.39 10.38 15.97
N ASN A 57 19.65 10.74 15.80
CA ASN A 57 20.64 10.65 16.87
C ASN A 57 20.38 11.63 17.99
N GLU A 58 19.93 12.84 17.68
CA GLU A 58 19.68 13.92 18.63
C GLU A 58 18.34 13.74 19.36
N ASP A 59 17.38 13.04 18.74
CA ASP A 59 16.09 12.67 19.33
C ASP A 59 15.75 11.22 19.02
N PRO A 60 16.16 10.26 19.85
CA PRO A 60 15.89 8.83 19.62
C PRO A 60 14.42 8.41 19.66
N ASN A 61 13.50 9.29 20.06
CA ASN A 61 12.07 9.09 19.88
C ASN A 61 11.62 9.31 18.43
N LEU A 62 12.38 10.10 17.66
CA LEU A 62 12.08 10.40 16.28
C LEU A 62 12.60 9.31 15.35
N MET A 63 11.69 8.56 14.76
CA MET A 63 11.97 7.48 13.82
C MET A 63 11.11 7.63 12.57
N TYR A 64 11.71 7.33 11.42
CA TYR A 64 11.01 7.21 10.15
C TYR A 64 11.14 5.78 9.63
N VAL A 65 10.05 5.26 9.08
CA VAL A 65 9.99 3.95 8.43
C VAL A 65 9.45 4.12 7.03
N GLY A 66 10.20 3.66 6.05
CA GLY A 66 9.79 3.58 4.64
C GLY A 66 9.29 2.17 4.33
N CYS A 67 8.14 2.06 3.67
CA CYS A 67 7.52 0.81 3.25
C CYS A 67 6.75 1.01 1.94
N ASP A 68 6.12 -0.05 1.42
CA ASP A 68 5.34 0.03 0.17
C ASP A 68 4.16 1.01 0.26
N GLY A 69 3.58 1.19 1.45
CA GLY A 69 2.56 2.21 1.72
C GLY A 69 3.09 3.63 1.92
N GLY A 70 4.40 3.86 1.75
CA GLY A 70 5.03 5.17 1.85
C GLY A 70 5.87 5.38 3.12
N VAL A 71 5.82 6.58 3.69
CA VAL A 71 6.64 6.97 4.84
C VAL A 71 5.80 7.15 6.09
N TYR A 72 6.23 6.51 7.16
CA TYR A 72 5.64 6.62 8.50
C TYR A 72 6.63 7.27 9.46
N LYS A 73 6.11 8.09 10.37
CA LYS A 73 6.88 8.79 11.41
C LYS A 73 6.41 8.37 12.79
N SER A 74 7.35 8.03 13.66
CA SER A 74 7.15 7.94 15.12
C SER A 74 7.85 9.10 15.81
N VAL A 75 7.25 9.58 16.90
CA VAL A 75 7.85 10.50 17.90
C VAL A 75 7.86 9.84 19.27
N SER A 76 7.75 8.52 19.31
CA SER A 76 7.64 7.73 20.53
C SER A 76 8.45 6.44 20.50
N ALA A 77 9.48 6.38 19.64
CA ALA A 77 10.23 5.15 19.43
C ALA A 77 10.84 4.59 20.72
N ILE A 78 11.33 5.45 21.61
CA ILE A 78 11.86 5.05 22.92
C ILE A 78 10.78 5.10 24.00
N SER A 79 10.00 6.19 24.07
CA SER A 79 9.06 6.45 25.17
C SER A 79 7.89 5.47 25.21
N LYS A 80 7.53 4.87 24.08
CA LYS A 80 6.51 3.82 23.96
C LYS A 80 7.08 2.47 23.54
N PHE A 81 8.39 2.26 23.69
CA PHE A 81 8.98 0.95 23.46
C PHE A 81 8.32 -0.12 24.36
N PRO A 82 7.97 -1.33 23.89
CA PRO A 82 8.23 -1.89 22.57
C PRO A 82 7.17 -1.60 21.50
N TYR A 83 6.16 -0.79 21.75
CA TYR A 83 5.05 -0.50 20.85
C TYR A 83 5.02 0.99 20.45
N PRO A 84 5.96 1.46 19.59
CA PRO A 84 5.97 2.83 19.13
C PRO A 84 4.71 3.15 18.31
N GLU A 85 4.24 4.40 18.38
CA GLU A 85 3.13 4.88 17.60
C GLU A 85 3.61 5.58 16.33
N PHE A 86 2.83 5.48 15.26
CA PHE A 86 3.18 5.99 13.95
C PHE A 86 2.10 6.90 13.38
N SER A 87 2.53 7.79 12.51
CA SER A 87 1.65 8.63 11.68
C SER A 87 2.16 8.65 10.25
N VAL A 88 1.24 8.53 9.28
CA VAL A 88 1.53 8.61 7.85
C VAL A 88 2.11 9.98 7.49
N LYS A 89 3.12 10.02 6.63
CA LYS A 89 3.80 11.23 6.13
C LYS A 89 3.82 11.32 4.60
N ASN A 90 2.81 10.77 3.95
CA ASN A 90 2.71 10.74 2.49
C ASN A 90 2.17 12.04 1.87
N ARG A 91 1.72 13.00 2.68
CA ARG A 91 1.15 14.25 2.16
C ARG A 91 2.19 15.03 1.35
N GLY A 92 1.89 15.25 0.07
CA GLY A 92 2.81 15.89 -0.88
C GLY A 92 3.82 14.91 -1.52
N TYR A 93 3.84 13.66 -1.10
CA TYR A 93 4.60 12.59 -1.73
C TYR A 93 3.72 11.91 -2.78
N ASN A 94 3.68 12.52 -3.98
CA ASN A 94 2.80 12.09 -5.06
C ASN A 94 3.54 11.12 -5.98
N VAL A 95 3.95 9.97 -5.47
CA VAL A 95 4.64 8.92 -6.22
C VAL A 95 3.81 7.65 -6.19
N THR A 96 3.54 7.10 -7.37
CA THR A 96 2.89 5.80 -7.55
C THR A 96 3.58 5.07 -8.68
N GLN A 97 3.98 3.84 -8.44
CA GLN A 97 4.52 2.96 -9.47
C GLN A 97 3.37 2.11 -10.02
N ASN A 98 3.02 2.33 -11.29
CA ASN A 98 2.01 1.54 -11.95
C ASN A 98 2.65 0.36 -12.70
N TYR A 99 2.06 -0.82 -12.60
CA TYR A 99 2.40 -1.99 -13.42
C TYR A 99 1.82 -1.88 -14.83
N SER A 100 0.64 -1.27 -14.94
CA SER A 100 -0.02 -1.05 -16.22
C SER A 100 -0.74 0.28 -16.23
N VAL A 101 -0.92 0.84 -17.43
CA VAL A 101 -1.72 2.04 -17.66
C VAL A 101 -2.55 1.83 -18.91
N ALA A 102 -3.82 2.18 -18.85
CA ALA A 102 -4.73 2.26 -19.99
C ALA A 102 -5.31 3.67 -20.14
N ALA A 103 -5.51 4.09 -21.37
CA ALA A 103 -6.06 5.41 -21.68
C ALA A 103 -7.13 5.30 -22.77
N ALA A 104 -8.24 6.00 -22.58
CA ALA A 104 -9.28 6.17 -23.59
C ALA A 104 -9.15 7.49 -24.34
N ILE A 105 -9.62 7.54 -25.57
CA ILE A 105 -9.67 8.77 -26.40
C ILE A 105 -10.47 9.87 -25.71
N SER A 106 -11.48 9.50 -24.94
CA SER A 106 -12.33 10.40 -24.15
C SER A 106 -11.64 11.01 -22.91
N GLY A 107 -10.36 10.69 -22.69
CA GLY A 107 -9.52 11.31 -21.64
C GLY A 107 -9.55 10.60 -20.29
N GLU A 108 -10.17 9.42 -20.21
CA GLU A 108 -10.07 8.54 -19.06
C GLU A 108 -8.73 7.82 -19.08
N VAL A 109 -8.13 7.70 -17.89
CA VAL A 109 -6.91 6.94 -17.66
C VAL A 109 -7.09 6.07 -16.42
N MET A 110 -6.67 4.82 -16.52
CA MET A 110 -6.55 3.90 -15.38
C MET A 110 -5.12 3.41 -15.25
N GLY A 111 -4.69 3.19 -14.00
CA GLY A 111 -3.40 2.59 -13.70
C GLY A 111 -3.51 1.62 -12.53
N GLY A 112 -3.00 0.41 -12.71
CA GLY A 112 -2.90 -0.58 -11.64
C GLY A 112 -1.55 -0.50 -10.95
N ALA A 113 -1.55 -0.37 -9.63
CA ALA A 113 -0.34 -0.27 -8.81
C ALA A 113 -0.40 -1.24 -7.63
N GLN A 114 0.69 -1.97 -7.40
CA GLN A 114 0.82 -2.83 -6.22
C GLN A 114 0.64 -2.00 -4.96
N ASP A 115 -0.05 -2.56 -3.95
CA ASP A 115 -0.33 -1.94 -2.65
C ASP A 115 -1.15 -0.64 -2.68
N ASN A 116 -1.37 -0.07 -3.88
CA ASN A 116 -2.05 1.21 -4.07
C ASN A 116 -3.30 1.11 -4.97
N GLY A 117 -3.75 -0.11 -5.23
CA GLY A 117 -4.97 -0.40 -5.97
C GLY A 117 -4.95 0.01 -7.44
N THR A 118 -6.11 -0.03 -8.08
CA THR A 118 -6.31 0.51 -9.42
C THR A 118 -6.89 1.92 -9.32
N ASN A 119 -6.18 2.87 -9.89
CA ASN A 119 -6.52 4.29 -9.85
C ASN A 119 -7.09 4.75 -11.20
N TYR A 120 -8.10 5.58 -11.12
CA TYR A 120 -8.81 6.17 -12.28
C TYR A 120 -8.77 7.68 -12.22
N ILE A 121 -8.58 8.32 -13.36
CA ILE A 121 -8.72 9.76 -13.54
C ILE A 121 -9.35 10.06 -14.90
N ASN A 122 -10.26 11.04 -14.93
CA ASN A 122 -10.76 11.62 -16.18
C ASN A 122 -10.15 13.00 -16.38
N PHE A 123 -9.16 13.08 -17.25
CA PHE A 123 -8.42 14.33 -17.51
C PHE A 123 -9.26 15.42 -18.18
N LEU A 124 -10.28 15.06 -18.94
CA LEU A 124 -11.14 16.02 -19.65
C LEU A 124 -12.31 16.47 -18.78
N GLY A 125 -12.85 15.56 -17.97
CA GLY A 125 -14.03 15.82 -17.13
C GLY A 125 -13.73 16.28 -15.71
N ASN A 126 -12.48 16.19 -15.25
CA ASN A 126 -12.10 16.44 -13.86
C ASN A 126 -11.25 17.69 -13.71
N THR A 127 -11.80 18.72 -13.10
CA THR A 127 -11.09 19.99 -12.86
C THR A 127 -10.00 19.88 -11.82
N THR A 128 -10.09 18.94 -10.88
CA THR A 128 -9.11 18.74 -9.80
C THR A 128 -7.91 17.93 -10.23
N LYS A 129 -8.02 17.18 -11.34
CA LYS A 129 -7.00 16.21 -11.79
C LYS A 129 -6.60 15.19 -10.71
N ALA A 130 -7.48 14.93 -9.75
CA ALA A 130 -7.27 13.96 -8.71
C ALA A 130 -7.63 12.56 -9.19
N ALA A 131 -6.73 11.61 -8.98
CA ALA A 131 -7.03 10.20 -9.19
C ALA A 131 -7.95 9.69 -8.08
N LYS A 132 -8.83 8.75 -8.43
CA LYS A 132 -9.70 8.03 -7.51
C LYS A 132 -9.33 6.55 -7.56
N MET A 133 -9.05 5.95 -6.41
CA MET A 133 -8.93 4.50 -6.33
C MET A 133 -10.32 3.88 -6.57
N VAL A 134 -10.43 3.03 -7.59
CA VAL A 134 -11.69 2.39 -8.02
C VAL A 134 -11.72 0.90 -7.72
N VAL A 135 -10.56 0.28 -7.58
CA VAL A 135 -10.38 -1.10 -7.11
C VAL A 135 -9.28 -1.08 -6.06
N GLY A 136 -9.55 -1.66 -4.89
CA GLY A 136 -8.57 -1.78 -3.82
C GLY A 136 -7.66 -3.00 -3.98
N GLY A 137 -6.72 -3.19 -3.04
CA GLY A 137 -5.74 -4.28 -3.06
C GLY A 137 -4.56 -4.00 -3.98
N ASP A 138 -3.99 -5.05 -4.55
CA ASP A 138 -2.90 -4.94 -5.53
C ASP A 138 -3.46 -4.71 -6.93
N GLY A 139 -3.42 -3.48 -7.40
CA GLY A 139 -3.73 -3.17 -8.79
C GLY A 139 -2.61 -3.71 -9.69
N ILE A 140 -2.93 -4.68 -10.56
CA ILE A 140 -1.93 -5.29 -11.44
C ILE A 140 -2.11 -4.77 -12.86
N TYR A 141 -3.17 -5.17 -13.54
CA TYR A 141 -3.48 -4.75 -14.89
C TYR A 141 -4.75 -3.90 -14.92
N ALA A 142 -4.72 -2.87 -15.76
CA ALA A 142 -5.87 -2.05 -16.07
C ALA A 142 -6.04 -1.95 -17.58
N ASP A 143 -7.27 -1.99 -18.06
CA ASP A 143 -7.58 -1.80 -19.47
C ASP A 143 -8.92 -1.08 -19.64
N ILE A 144 -9.04 -0.37 -20.76
CA ILE A 144 -10.25 0.38 -21.15
C ILE A 144 -10.62 -0.07 -22.55
N SER A 145 -11.86 -0.49 -22.74
CA SER A 145 -12.34 -0.94 -24.05
C SER A 145 -12.28 0.18 -25.08
N HIS A 146 -11.63 -0.09 -26.21
CA HIS A 146 -11.60 0.83 -27.36
C HIS A 146 -12.92 0.84 -28.15
N ILE A 147 -13.81 -0.14 -27.91
CA ILE A 147 -15.10 -0.27 -28.62
C ILE A 147 -16.20 0.41 -27.81
N ASP A 148 -16.27 0.19 -26.52
CA ASP A 148 -17.23 0.80 -25.61
C ASP A 148 -16.49 1.50 -24.46
N PRO A 149 -16.41 2.85 -24.47
CA PRO A 149 -15.65 3.59 -23.47
C PRO A 149 -16.26 3.55 -22.07
N ARG A 150 -17.38 2.86 -21.87
CA ARG A 150 -17.94 2.62 -20.53
C ARG A 150 -17.40 1.36 -19.87
N ILE A 151 -16.69 0.52 -20.65
CA ILE A 151 -16.19 -0.77 -20.18
C ILE A 151 -14.74 -0.63 -19.76
N PHE A 152 -14.49 -0.92 -18.49
CA PHE A 152 -13.19 -0.89 -17.86
C PHE A 152 -12.88 -2.24 -17.21
N PHE A 153 -11.62 -2.62 -17.19
CA PHE A 153 -11.13 -3.82 -16.53
C PHE A 153 -10.03 -3.48 -15.54
N GLY A 154 -10.08 -4.07 -14.35
CA GLY A 154 -9.03 -4.01 -13.34
C GLY A 154 -8.65 -5.42 -12.93
N GLY A 155 -7.35 -5.71 -12.90
CA GLY A 155 -6.81 -6.96 -12.39
C GLY A 155 -6.31 -6.78 -10.97
N ILE A 156 -6.53 -7.77 -10.12
CA ILE A 156 -5.95 -7.87 -8.79
C ILE A 156 -5.16 -9.18 -8.66
N TYR A 157 -4.61 -9.46 -7.46
CA TYR A 157 -3.85 -10.68 -7.21
C TYR A 157 -4.65 -11.95 -7.55
N PHE A 158 -3.96 -13.07 -7.73
CA PHE A 158 -4.50 -14.39 -8.07
C PHE A 158 -5.23 -14.48 -9.43
N GLY A 159 -5.00 -13.51 -10.33
CA GLY A 159 -5.61 -13.49 -11.65
C GLY A 159 -7.10 -13.12 -11.64
N GLU A 160 -7.59 -12.54 -10.55
CA GLU A 160 -8.95 -12.04 -10.47
C GLU A 160 -9.09 -10.80 -11.36
N VAL A 161 -10.13 -10.79 -12.20
CA VAL A 161 -10.46 -9.69 -13.10
C VAL A 161 -11.79 -9.09 -12.70
N LEU A 162 -11.80 -7.77 -12.51
CA LEU A 162 -13.00 -6.99 -12.25
C LEU A 162 -13.38 -6.19 -13.49
N ARG A 163 -14.66 -6.03 -13.72
CA ARG A 163 -15.22 -5.27 -14.86
C ARG A 163 -16.17 -4.19 -14.38
N SER A 164 -16.03 -3.01 -14.94
CA SER A 164 -17.02 -1.96 -14.89
C SER A 164 -17.73 -1.86 -16.25
N GLY A 165 -19.04 -1.70 -16.23
CA GLY A 165 -19.86 -1.37 -17.41
C GLY A 165 -20.45 0.05 -17.36
N ASN A 166 -19.99 0.87 -16.40
CA ASN A 166 -20.57 2.17 -16.08
C ASN A 166 -19.51 3.26 -15.84
N SER A 167 -18.46 3.27 -16.67
CA SER A 167 -17.39 4.27 -16.67
C SER A 167 -16.67 4.36 -15.32
N ALA A 168 -16.23 3.22 -14.82
CA ALA A 168 -15.50 3.06 -13.55
C ALA A 168 -16.28 3.52 -12.29
N SER A 169 -17.60 3.65 -12.36
CA SER A 169 -18.43 4.01 -11.21
C SER A 169 -18.55 2.86 -10.20
N SER A 170 -18.61 1.63 -10.67
CA SER A 170 -18.52 0.40 -9.87
C SER A 170 -17.80 -0.69 -10.66
N PHE A 171 -17.24 -1.65 -9.93
CA PHE A 171 -16.59 -2.83 -10.48
C PHE A 171 -17.19 -4.08 -9.86
N ASP A 172 -17.50 -5.06 -10.70
CA ASP A 172 -17.99 -6.37 -10.31
C ASP A 172 -16.98 -7.43 -10.76
N ASN A 173 -16.90 -8.55 -10.06
CA ASN A 173 -16.09 -9.69 -10.47
C ASN A 173 -16.56 -10.16 -11.85
N PHE A 174 -15.67 -10.06 -12.84
CA PHE A 174 -16.01 -10.41 -14.21
C PHE A 174 -15.85 -11.90 -14.46
N TYR A 175 -14.88 -12.52 -13.79
CA TYR A 175 -14.64 -13.94 -13.87
C TYR A 175 -13.95 -14.43 -12.60
N ASP A 176 -14.54 -15.40 -11.97
CA ASP A 176 -13.85 -16.32 -11.08
C ASP A 176 -13.15 -17.34 -12.00
N ILE A 177 -11.98 -16.97 -12.54
CA ILE A 177 -11.16 -17.97 -13.25
C ILE A 177 -10.63 -18.90 -12.17
N LYS A 178 -11.46 -19.84 -11.77
CA LYS A 178 -10.99 -21.01 -11.05
C LYS A 178 -10.13 -21.77 -12.05
N ILE A 179 -8.82 -21.52 -12.00
CA ILE A 179 -7.87 -22.44 -12.61
C ILE A 179 -8.03 -23.73 -11.82
N ASP A 180 -8.70 -24.71 -12.43
CA ASP A 180 -8.69 -26.08 -11.95
C ASP A 180 -7.21 -26.44 -11.65
N PRO A 181 -6.91 -27.06 -10.49
CA PRO A 181 -5.56 -27.52 -10.17
C PRO A 181 -4.91 -28.39 -11.26
N GLN A 182 -5.69 -28.87 -12.21
CA GLN A 182 -5.24 -29.61 -13.39
C GLN A 182 -4.99 -28.74 -14.63
N GLY A 183 -5.17 -27.41 -14.53
CA GLY A 183 -4.83 -26.46 -15.59
C GLY A 183 -5.87 -26.29 -16.69
N TYR A 184 -7.09 -26.77 -16.49
CA TYR A 184 -8.19 -26.54 -17.43
C TYR A 184 -9.09 -25.40 -16.95
N THR A 185 -9.38 -24.45 -17.84
CA THR A 185 -10.44 -23.46 -17.64
C THR A 185 -11.80 -24.14 -17.83
N GLN A 186 -12.68 -24.06 -16.85
CA GLN A 186 -14.10 -24.39 -17.02
C GLN A 186 -14.89 -23.22 -17.59
#